data_321b42647c60a9b5e2b2990feb67181d
#
_entry.id   321b42647c60a9b5e2b2990feb67181d
#
_cell.length_a   1.000
_cell.length_b   1.000
_cell.length_c   1.000
_cell.angle_alpha   90.00
_cell.angle_beta   90.00
_cell.angle_gamma   90.00
#
_symmetry.space_group_name_H-M   'P 1'
#
loop_
_entity.id
_entity.type
_entity.pdbx_description
1 polymer ?
#
loop_
_entity_poly.entity_id
_entity_poly.type
_entity_poly.pdbx_seq_one_letter_code
_entity_poly.pdbx_strand_id
1 'polypeptide(L)'
;MVEIGKYNTLKIIKDLDFGVYLDGGDGMEILLPARYVPKNVKPGDEVEVFIYHDNEGRLIATTANPLAQAGEFQFMEGAFLEWGLMKDLLVPFKEQKMPMREGKWYLVYVHVDHVTGRIVASARIDKYLDNVIPNYSFNQEVDLLVAEDTEIGYKVIINNTHWGLVYHNEVFQRLEKGE
;
A
#
# COMPACT_ATOMS: atom_id res chain seq x y z
N MET A 1 6.61 -15.30 9.30
CA MET A 1 5.93 -15.54 7.97
C MET A 1 5.94 -14.22 7.23
N VAL A 2 6.35 -14.23 5.96
CA VAL A 2 6.44 -13.02 5.13
C VAL A 2 5.03 -12.49 4.80
N GLU A 3 4.85 -11.19 4.93
CA GLU A 3 3.60 -10.48 4.59
C GLU A 3 3.73 -9.84 3.21
N ILE A 4 2.95 -10.34 2.23
CA ILE A 4 2.91 -9.81 0.87
C ILE A 4 2.20 -8.45 0.87
N GLY A 5 2.74 -7.48 0.14
CA GLY A 5 2.22 -6.11 0.10
C GLY A 5 2.55 -5.27 1.34
N LYS A 6 3.52 -5.72 2.13
CA LYS A 6 3.99 -5.08 3.36
C LYS A 6 5.51 -4.97 3.38
N TYR A 7 6.01 -4.08 4.24
CA TYR A 7 7.41 -4.09 4.63
C TYR A 7 7.70 -5.25 5.58
N ASN A 8 8.82 -5.92 5.33
CA ASN A 8 9.33 -7.04 6.12
C ASN A 8 10.80 -6.80 6.41
N THR A 9 11.25 -7.07 7.60
CA THR A 9 12.68 -7.10 7.94
C THR A 9 13.19 -8.52 7.77
N LEU A 10 14.03 -8.76 6.76
CA LEU A 10 14.51 -10.08 6.39
C LEU A 10 16.03 -10.14 6.40
N LYS A 11 16.56 -11.32 6.73
CA LYS A 11 18.01 -11.57 6.79
C LYS A 11 18.56 -11.95 5.43
N ILE A 12 19.70 -11.38 5.05
CA ILE A 12 20.45 -11.78 3.86
C ILE A 12 21.12 -13.14 4.11
N ILE A 13 20.86 -14.11 3.23
CA ILE A 13 21.41 -15.47 3.32
C ILE A 13 22.45 -15.78 2.24
N LYS A 14 22.36 -15.14 1.07
CA LYS A 14 23.27 -15.32 -0.06
C LYS A 14 23.51 -13.98 -0.77
N ASP A 15 24.73 -13.78 -1.25
CA ASP A 15 25.13 -12.64 -2.08
C ASP A 15 25.60 -13.17 -3.44
N LEU A 16 25.01 -12.67 -4.53
CA LEU A 16 25.25 -13.06 -5.90
C LEU A 16 25.34 -11.82 -6.79
N ASP A 17 25.91 -11.96 -7.98
CA ASP A 17 26.13 -10.84 -8.91
C ASP A 17 24.84 -10.08 -9.30
N PHE A 18 23.69 -10.76 -9.33
CA PHE A 18 22.41 -10.19 -9.71
C PHE A 18 21.53 -9.73 -8.53
N GLY A 19 21.99 -9.92 -7.29
CA GLY A 19 21.30 -9.50 -6.08
C GLY A 19 21.56 -10.41 -4.90
N VAL A 20 20.83 -10.17 -3.81
CA VAL A 20 20.91 -11.00 -2.60
C VAL A 20 19.64 -11.82 -2.41
N TYR A 21 19.76 -13.00 -1.84
CA TYR A 21 18.62 -13.76 -1.37
C TYR A 21 18.38 -13.49 0.11
N LEU A 22 17.10 -13.31 0.45
CA LEU A 22 16.60 -13.06 1.78
C LEU A 22 15.89 -14.29 2.31
N ASP A 23 15.98 -14.49 3.62
CA ASP A 23 15.27 -15.56 4.33
C ASP A 23 13.79 -15.21 4.48
N GLY A 24 12.93 -15.84 3.69
CA GLY A 24 11.48 -15.70 3.78
C GLY A 24 10.82 -16.60 4.83
N GLY A 25 11.60 -17.43 5.55
CA GLY A 25 11.11 -18.45 6.47
C GLY A 25 10.71 -19.75 5.77
N ASP A 26 10.68 -20.83 6.52
CA ASP A 26 10.31 -22.19 6.05
C ASP A 26 11.07 -22.66 4.79
N GLY A 27 12.33 -22.21 4.65
CA GLY A 27 13.19 -22.54 3.49
C GLY A 27 12.88 -21.72 2.23
N MET A 28 12.02 -20.70 2.32
CA MET A 28 11.73 -19.80 1.23
C MET A 28 12.87 -18.78 1.07
N GLU A 29 13.39 -18.68 -0.14
CA GLU A 29 14.38 -17.67 -0.52
C GLU A 29 13.74 -16.62 -1.42
N ILE A 30 13.87 -15.33 -1.05
CA ILE A 30 13.27 -14.20 -1.79
C ILE A 30 14.41 -13.35 -2.35
N LEU A 31 14.39 -13.12 -3.66
CA LEU A 31 15.38 -12.29 -4.33
C LEU A 31 15.13 -10.81 -4.06
N LEU A 32 16.17 -10.11 -3.61
CA LEU A 32 16.30 -8.65 -3.68
C LEU A 32 17.29 -8.33 -4.83
N PRO A 33 16.83 -7.79 -5.97
CA PRO A 33 17.68 -7.50 -7.12
C PRO A 33 18.80 -6.50 -6.77
N ALA A 34 19.97 -6.66 -7.40
CA ALA A 34 21.20 -5.89 -7.09
C ALA A 34 21.00 -4.37 -7.03
N ARG A 35 20.16 -3.80 -7.91
CA ARG A 35 19.84 -2.35 -7.93
C ARG A 35 19.12 -1.84 -6.68
N TYR A 36 18.49 -2.74 -5.90
CA TYR A 36 17.76 -2.43 -4.67
C TYR A 36 18.52 -2.83 -3.42
N VAL A 37 19.69 -3.47 -3.56
CA VAL A 37 20.52 -3.86 -2.42
C VAL A 37 21.16 -2.61 -1.81
N PRO A 38 20.99 -2.34 -0.51
CA PRO A 38 21.67 -1.24 0.16
C PRO A 38 23.19 -1.41 0.11
N LYS A 39 23.93 -0.29 0.15
CA LYS A 39 25.38 -0.34 0.17
C LYS A 39 25.89 -0.93 1.48
N ASN A 40 27.00 -1.68 1.41
CA ASN A 40 27.74 -2.22 2.57
C ASN A 40 26.98 -3.27 3.39
N VAL A 41 25.98 -3.93 2.82
CA VAL A 41 25.34 -5.10 3.44
C VAL A 41 26.04 -6.39 3.06
N LYS A 42 25.96 -7.40 3.89
CA LYS A 42 26.56 -8.74 3.70
C LYS A 42 25.64 -9.83 4.21
N PRO A 43 25.86 -11.10 3.82
CA PRO A 43 25.14 -12.22 4.42
C PRO A 43 25.20 -12.19 5.95
N GLY A 44 24.03 -12.33 6.57
CA GLY A 44 23.83 -12.20 8.02
C GLY A 44 23.20 -10.89 8.45
N ASP A 45 23.29 -9.83 7.65
CA ASP A 45 22.65 -8.55 7.94
C ASP A 45 21.14 -8.62 7.66
N GLU A 46 20.37 -7.77 8.34
CA GLU A 46 18.93 -7.61 8.11
C GLU A 46 18.68 -6.38 7.23
N VAL A 47 17.70 -6.49 6.35
CA VAL A 47 17.24 -5.39 5.49
C VAL A 47 15.72 -5.29 5.54
N GLU A 48 15.22 -4.06 5.59
CA GLU A 48 13.80 -3.78 5.46
C GLU A 48 13.44 -3.70 3.97
N VAL A 49 12.51 -4.52 3.54
CA VAL A 49 12.09 -4.66 2.15
C VAL A 49 10.59 -4.78 2.01
N PHE A 50 10.06 -4.26 0.92
CA PHE A 50 8.68 -4.49 0.52
C PHE A 50 8.60 -5.74 -0.34
N ILE A 51 7.61 -6.61 -0.07
CA ILE A 51 7.44 -7.90 -0.74
C ILE A 51 6.25 -7.87 -1.68
N TYR A 52 6.46 -8.25 -2.94
CA TYR A 52 5.40 -8.31 -3.96
C TYR A 52 5.70 -9.43 -4.99
N HIS A 53 4.78 -9.65 -5.93
CA HIS A 53 5.01 -10.59 -7.02
C HIS A 53 5.51 -9.88 -8.28
N ASP A 54 6.55 -10.42 -8.89
CA ASP A 54 7.05 -9.99 -10.20
C ASP A 54 6.07 -10.35 -11.35
N ASN A 55 6.44 -10.04 -12.59
CA ASN A 55 5.61 -10.31 -13.76
C ASN A 55 5.40 -11.81 -14.03
N GLU A 56 6.30 -12.65 -13.53
CA GLU A 56 6.23 -14.12 -13.64
C GLU A 56 5.47 -14.76 -12.45
N GLY A 57 5.03 -13.96 -11.48
CA GLY A 57 4.29 -14.39 -10.31
C GLY A 57 5.18 -14.93 -9.19
N ARG A 58 6.50 -14.68 -9.21
CA ARG A 58 7.43 -15.05 -8.14
C ARG A 58 7.46 -13.95 -7.08
N LEU A 59 7.62 -14.34 -5.82
CA LEU A 59 7.89 -13.37 -4.75
C LEU A 59 9.24 -12.71 -4.97
N ILE A 60 9.24 -11.40 -4.88
CA ILE A 60 10.43 -10.55 -5.04
C ILE A 60 10.41 -9.44 -3.98
N ALA A 61 11.60 -9.01 -3.57
CA ALA A 61 11.79 -7.94 -2.62
C ALA A 61 12.28 -6.65 -3.31
N THR A 62 11.97 -5.52 -2.71
CA THR A 62 12.49 -4.21 -3.13
C THR A 62 12.68 -3.30 -1.93
N THR A 63 13.68 -2.41 -2.01
CA THR A 63 13.85 -1.26 -1.11
C THR A 63 13.22 0.02 -1.67
N ALA A 64 12.60 -0.04 -2.86
CA ALA A 64 11.78 1.05 -3.37
C ALA A 64 10.52 1.23 -2.51
N ASN A 65 10.08 2.48 -2.37
CA ASN A 65 8.94 2.83 -1.52
C ASN A 65 7.66 2.89 -2.37
N PRO A 66 6.74 1.93 -2.25
CA PRO A 66 5.42 2.05 -2.85
C PRO A 66 4.62 3.17 -2.19
N LEU A 67 3.68 3.76 -2.93
CA LEU A 67 2.80 4.82 -2.43
C LEU A 67 1.81 4.34 -1.35
N ALA A 68 1.55 3.04 -1.29
CA ALA A 68 0.70 2.43 -0.26
C ALA A 68 1.06 0.96 -0.06
N GLN A 69 0.74 0.43 1.10
CA GLN A 69 0.82 -0.98 1.45
C GLN A 69 -0.56 -1.65 1.35
N ALA A 70 -0.59 -2.97 1.34
CA ALA A 70 -1.84 -3.71 1.47
C ALA A 70 -2.54 -3.36 2.79
N GLY A 71 -3.82 -2.99 2.73
CA GLY A 71 -4.60 -2.49 3.86
C GLY A 71 -4.70 -0.97 3.94
N GLU A 72 -4.12 -0.25 3.00
CA GLU A 72 -4.12 1.22 3.00
C GLU A 72 -4.96 1.79 1.85
N PHE A 73 -5.46 2.99 2.06
CA PHE A 73 -6.14 3.81 1.05
C PHE A 73 -5.18 4.87 0.52
N GLN A 74 -5.23 5.12 -0.79
CA GLN A 74 -4.40 6.15 -1.42
C GLN A 74 -5.09 6.71 -2.67
N PHE A 75 -4.81 7.99 -2.98
CA PHE A 75 -5.14 8.56 -4.27
C PHE A 75 -4.06 8.19 -5.29
N MET A 76 -4.49 7.63 -6.41
CA MET A 76 -3.61 7.21 -7.50
C MET A 76 -4.21 7.55 -8.84
N GLU A 77 -3.36 7.76 -9.86
CA GLU A 77 -3.76 8.15 -11.19
C GLU A 77 -4.01 6.95 -12.10
N GLY A 78 -5.13 6.96 -12.84
CA GLY A 78 -5.43 5.95 -13.85
C GLY A 78 -5.98 4.64 -13.30
N ALA A 79 -5.94 3.58 -14.12
CA ALA A 79 -6.38 2.23 -13.77
C ALA A 79 -5.21 1.23 -13.68
N PHE A 80 -4.10 1.55 -14.37
CA PHE A 80 -2.77 0.99 -14.13
C PHE A 80 -2.02 2.05 -13.35
N LEU A 81 -1.88 1.83 -12.05
CA LEU A 81 -1.45 2.85 -11.11
C LEU A 81 0.06 2.79 -10.94
N GLU A 82 0.75 3.88 -11.30
CA GLU A 82 2.14 4.06 -10.89
C GLU A 82 2.17 4.27 -9.36
N TRP A 83 2.79 3.35 -8.65
CA TRP A 83 2.81 3.36 -7.18
C TRP A 83 4.21 3.23 -6.57
N GLY A 84 5.23 3.56 -7.37
CA GLY A 84 6.64 3.57 -6.94
C GLY A 84 7.38 2.25 -7.14
N LEU A 85 6.74 1.22 -7.67
CA LEU A 85 7.37 -0.05 -8.03
C LEU A 85 7.44 -0.21 -9.55
N MET A 86 8.30 -1.13 -10.02
CA MET A 86 8.45 -1.41 -11.46
C MET A 86 7.22 -2.00 -12.12
N LYS A 87 6.35 -2.59 -11.34
CA LYS A 87 5.10 -3.18 -11.81
C LYS A 87 3.96 -2.29 -11.35
N ASP A 88 3.17 -1.83 -12.31
CA ASP A 88 1.98 -1.05 -12.02
C ASP A 88 0.97 -1.83 -11.19
N LEU A 89 0.26 -1.12 -10.33
CA LEU A 89 -0.82 -1.67 -9.53
C LEU A 89 -2.11 -1.66 -10.36
N LEU A 90 -2.71 -2.83 -10.55
CA LEU A 90 -3.93 -2.96 -11.34
C LEU A 90 -5.18 -2.71 -10.51
N VAL A 91 -6.13 -1.93 -11.06
CA VAL A 91 -7.53 -1.91 -10.61
C VAL A 91 -8.36 -2.74 -11.59
N PRO A 92 -8.75 -3.98 -11.26
CA PRO A 92 -9.57 -4.81 -12.15
C PRO A 92 -10.89 -4.12 -12.51
N PHE A 93 -11.42 -4.35 -13.71
CA PHE A 93 -12.67 -3.69 -14.16
C PHE A 93 -13.84 -3.86 -13.18
N LYS A 94 -13.99 -5.03 -12.58
CA LYS A 94 -15.01 -5.31 -11.55
C LYS A 94 -14.84 -4.49 -10.28
N GLU A 95 -13.62 -3.99 -10.02
CA GLU A 95 -13.25 -3.18 -8.86
C GLU A 95 -13.30 -1.67 -9.16
N GLN A 96 -13.56 -1.28 -10.40
CA GLN A 96 -13.76 0.11 -10.78
C GLN A 96 -15.21 0.53 -10.49
N LYS A 97 -15.41 1.63 -9.76
CA LYS A 97 -16.75 2.20 -9.49
C LYS A 97 -17.34 2.84 -10.75
N MET A 98 -16.48 3.37 -11.59
CA MET A 98 -16.73 3.92 -12.92
C MET A 98 -15.50 3.63 -13.80
N PRO A 99 -15.60 3.70 -15.16
CA PRO A 99 -14.45 3.53 -16.01
C PRO A 99 -13.33 4.51 -15.63
N MET A 100 -12.20 4.00 -15.22
CA MET A 100 -11.05 4.81 -14.84
C MET A 100 -10.29 5.26 -16.09
N ARG A 101 -9.80 6.49 -16.07
CA ARG A 101 -9.12 7.13 -17.19
C ARG A 101 -7.75 7.62 -16.76
N GLU A 102 -6.80 7.55 -17.67
CA GLU A 102 -5.49 8.20 -17.53
C GLU A 102 -5.64 9.70 -17.26
N GLY A 103 -4.77 10.29 -16.48
CA GLY A 103 -4.83 11.70 -16.08
C GLY A 103 -5.89 12.03 -15.02
N LYS A 104 -6.62 11.03 -14.49
CA LYS A 104 -7.59 11.21 -13.40
C LYS A 104 -7.16 10.45 -12.16
N TRP A 105 -7.32 11.12 -11.02
CA TRP A 105 -6.99 10.59 -9.70
C TRP A 105 -8.20 9.92 -9.06
N TYR A 106 -7.96 8.76 -8.46
CA TYR A 106 -9.00 7.95 -7.82
C TYR A 106 -8.53 7.51 -6.45
N LEU A 107 -9.43 7.57 -5.47
CA LEU A 107 -9.20 6.98 -4.18
C LEU A 107 -9.39 5.47 -4.29
N VAL A 108 -8.35 4.71 -3.94
CA VAL A 108 -8.34 3.26 -4.03
C VAL A 108 -7.87 2.63 -2.72
N TYR A 109 -8.29 1.41 -2.49
CA TYR A 109 -7.81 0.54 -1.41
C TYR A 109 -6.89 -0.51 -1.99
N VAL A 110 -5.69 -0.62 -1.44
CA VAL A 110 -4.69 -1.61 -1.86
C VAL A 110 -4.86 -2.88 -1.04
N HIS A 111 -4.94 -4.03 -1.69
CA HIS A 111 -5.10 -5.30 -1.00
C HIS A 111 -4.45 -6.47 -1.76
N VAL A 112 -4.27 -7.59 -1.08
CA VAL A 112 -3.86 -8.85 -1.70
C VAL A 112 -5.12 -9.59 -2.17
N ASP A 113 -5.21 -9.90 -3.46
CA ASP A 113 -6.27 -10.73 -4.00
C ASP A 113 -6.10 -12.16 -3.50
N HIS A 114 -7.10 -12.69 -2.79
CA HIS A 114 -7.03 -14.01 -2.14
C HIS A 114 -6.96 -15.19 -3.12
N VAL A 115 -7.36 -14.98 -4.37
CA VAL A 115 -7.36 -16.03 -5.39
C VAL A 115 -6.00 -16.12 -6.07
N THR A 116 -5.43 -14.97 -6.43
CA THR A 116 -4.17 -14.89 -7.20
C THR A 116 -2.94 -14.66 -6.33
N GLY A 117 -3.11 -14.26 -5.06
CA GLY A 117 -2.04 -13.83 -4.16
C GLY A 117 -1.36 -12.51 -4.57
N ARG A 118 -1.86 -11.84 -5.62
CA ARG A 118 -1.27 -10.60 -6.14
C ARG A 118 -1.83 -9.37 -5.44
N ILE A 119 -1.00 -8.34 -5.33
CA ILE A 119 -1.44 -7.03 -4.86
C ILE A 119 -2.25 -6.38 -5.99
N VAL A 120 -3.43 -5.90 -5.65
CA VAL A 120 -4.36 -5.19 -6.53
C VAL A 120 -4.99 -4.02 -5.78
N ALA A 121 -5.63 -3.11 -6.51
CA ALA A 121 -6.38 -2.03 -5.89
C ALA A 121 -7.87 -2.10 -6.26
N SER A 122 -8.71 -1.49 -5.41
CA SER A 122 -10.15 -1.39 -5.61
C SER A 122 -10.60 0.07 -5.43
N ALA A 123 -11.35 0.60 -6.39
CA ALA A 123 -12.06 1.88 -6.25
C ALA A 123 -13.43 1.73 -5.56
N ARG A 124 -13.86 0.50 -5.25
CA ARG A 124 -15.07 0.20 -4.47
C ARG A 124 -14.74 0.18 -2.98
N ILE A 125 -14.27 1.31 -2.48
CA ILE A 125 -13.66 1.45 -1.15
C ILE A 125 -14.61 1.20 0.01
N ASP A 126 -15.91 1.47 -0.16
CA ASP A 126 -16.91 1.37 0.91
C ASP A 126 -16.97 -0.03 1.56
N LYS A 127 -16.67 -1.09 0.80
CA LYS A 127 -16.67 -2.46 1.32
C LYS A 127 -15.51 -2.78 2.27
N TYR A 128 -14.51 -1.89 2.34
CA TYR A 128 -13.34 -2.06 3.21
C TYR A 128 -13.37 -1.15 4.44
N LEU A 129 -14.39 -0.32 4.56
CA LEU A 129 -14.57 0.63 5.66
C LEU A 129 -15.76 0.23 6.54
N ASP A 130 -15.70 0.66 7.81
CA ASP A 130 -16.73 0.43 8.82
C ASP A 130 -17.06 -1.07 9.08
N ASN A 131 -16.13 -1.97 8.79
CA ASN A 131 -16.30 -3.41 9.01
C ASN A 131 -16.07 -3.84 10.46
N VAL A 132 -15.57 -2.93 11.29
CA VAL A 132 -15.37 -3.13 12.73
C VAL A 132 -16.02 -1.97 13.49
N ILE A 133 -16.43 -2.23 14.71
CA ILE A 133 -17.03 -1.20 15.57
C ILE A 133 -15.95 -0.19 15.96
N PRO A 134 -16.19 1.13 15.76
CA PRO A 134 -15.25 2.16 16.19
C PRO A 134 -14.99 2.08 17.70
N ASN A 135 -13.73 2.13 18.08
CA ASN A 135 -13.31 2.14 19.48
C ASN A 135 -12.23 3.22 19.67
N TYR A 136 -12.65 4.48 19.59
CA TYR A 136 -11.80 5.64 19.78
C TYR A 136 -12.08 6.31 21.11
N SER A 137 -11.03 6.74 21.79
CA SER A 137 -11.11 7.51 23.04
C SER A 137 -11.14 9.01 22.75
N PHE A 138 -11.69 9.79 23.67
CA PHE A 138 -11.62 11.26 23.59
C PHE A 138 -10.16 11.72 23.58
N ASN A 139 -9.80 12.66 22.70
CA ASN A 139 -8.43 13.14 22.43
C ASN A 139 -7.44 12.06 21.94
N GLN A 140 -7.91 10.96 21.41
CA GLN A 140 -7.04 9.99 20.76
C GLN A 140 -6.49 10.57 19.44
N GLU A 141 -5.18 10.51 19.26
CA GLU A 141 -4.53 10.80 17.99
C GLU A 141 -4.81 9.68 16.99
N VAL A 142 -5.15 10.04 15.75
CA VAL A 142 -5.49 9.11 14.68
C VAL A 142 -4.90 9.61 13.35
N ASP A 143 -4.61 8.67 12.45
CA ASP A 143 -4.25 8.99 11.07
C ASP A 143 -5.51 9.29 10.27
N LEU A 144 -5.46 10.35 9.45
CA LEU A 144 -6.56 10.74 8.58
C LEU A 144 -6.09 10.78 7.12
N LEU A 145 -6.97 10.34 6.22
CA LEU A 145 -6.85 10.59 4.78
C LEU A 145 -8.08 11.38 4.33
N VAL A 146 -7.89 12.57 3.79
CA VAL A 146 -8.97 13.42 3.28
C VAL A 146 -9.48 12.84 1.96
N ALA A 147 -10.69 12.29 1.97
CA ALA A 147 -11.32 11.67 0.81
C ALA A 147 -12.10 12.65 -0.05
N GLU A 148 -12.83 13.57 0.57
CA GLU A 148 -13.72 14.50 -0.11
C GLU A 148 -13.93 15.78 0.70
N ASP A 149 -14.00 16.92 0.01
CA ASP A 149 -14.46 18.18 0.58
C ASP A 149 -15.96 18.34 0.32
N THR A 150 -16.75 18.46 1.37
CA THR A 150 -18.21 18.59 1.32
C THR A 150 -18.66 19.95 1.83
N GLU A 151 -19.94 20.27 1.71
CA GLU A 151 -20.48 21.56 2.17
C GLU A 151 -20.30 21.81 3.68
N ILE A 152 -20.27 20.76 4.50
CA ILE A 152 -20.21 20.84 5.96
C ILE A 152 -18.83 20.54 6.55
N GLY A 153 -17.96 19.90 5.79
CA GLY A 153 -16.64 19.49 6.27
C GLY A 153 -15.96 18.50 5.35
N TYR A 154 -14.83 18.02 5.79
CA TYR A 154 -14.02 17.04 5.07
C TYR A 154 -14.45 15.63 5.45
N LYS A 155 -14.87 14.83 4.47
CA LYS A 155 -15.07 13.40 4.63
C LYS A 155 -13.70 12.73 4.64
N VAL A 156 -13.39 12.00 5.70
CA VAL A 156 -12.05 11.42 5.94
C VAL A 156 -12.13 9.92 6.19
N ILE A 157 -11.01 9.24 5.95
CA ILE A 157 -10.80 7.86 6.38
C ILE A 157 -9.88 7.90 7.60
N ILE A 158 -10.34 7.28 8.69
CA ILE A 158 -9.65 7.23 9.98
C ILE A 158 -8.92 5.88 10.09
N ASN A 159 -7.59 5.90 10.31
CA ASN A 159 -6.75 4.72 10.53
C ASN A 159 -6.97 3.60 9.48
N ASN A 160 -7.22 3.96 8.22
CA ASN A 160 -7.55 3.02 7.14
C ASN A 160 -8.73 2.06 7.47
N THR A 161 -9.65 2.46 8.36
CA THR A 161 -10.67 1.54 8.90
C THR A 161 -12.08 2.13 8.88
N HIS A 162 -12.26 3.40 9.23
CA HIS A 162 -13.57 4.01 9.41
C HIS A 162 -13.74 5.29 8.60
N TRP A 163 -14.98 5.55 8.20
CA TRP A 163 -15.36 6.88 7.74
C TRP A 163 -15.46 7.86 8.91
N GLY A 164 -15.08 9.11 8.66
CA GLY A 164 -15.22 10.22 9.60
C GLY A 164 -15.58 11.52 8.90
N LEU A 165 -15.89 12.53 9.68
CA LEU A 165 -16.16 13.89 9.23
C LEU A 165 -15.41 14.87 10.13
N VAL A 166 -14.63 15.75 9.52
CA VAL A 166 -13.97 16.88 10.19
C VAL A 166 -14.66 18.14 9.72
N TYR A 167 -15.36 18.85 10.60
CA TYR A 167 -16.10 20.03 10.23
C TYR A 167 -15.19 21.20 9.85
N HIS A 168 -15.57 22.01 8.84
CA HIS A 168 -14.78 23.15 8.37
C HIS A 168 -14.47 24.16 9.47
N ASN A 169 -15.34 24.32 10.45
CA ASN A 169 -15.15 25.24 11.57
C ASN A 169 -14.23 24.69 12.69
N GLU A 170 -13.77 23.44 12.58
CA GLU A 170 -12.86 22.80 13.52
C GLU A 170 -11.42 22.73 13.01
N VAL A 171 -11.17 23.15 11.76
CA VAL A 171 -9.83 23.20 11.17
C VAL A 171 -9.39 24.65 10.93
N PHE A 172 -8.10 24.90 11.13
CA PHE A 172 -7.52 26.24 10.98
C PHE A 172 -6.85 26.47 9.62
N GLN A 173 -6.79 25.44 8.80
CA GLN A 173 -6.24 25.46 7.45
C GLN A 173 -7.11 24.64 6.50
N ARG A 174 -7.01 24.94 5.21
CA ARG A 174 -7.66 24.15 4.19
C ARG A 174 -6.91 22.83 4.05
N LEU A 175 -7.66 21.71 4.09
CA LEU A 175 -7.14 20.39 3.80
C LEU A 175 -7.40 20.03 2.33
N GLU A 176 -6.49 19.28 1.73
CA GLU A 176 -6.61 18.85 0.34
C GLU A 176 -6.89 17.33 0.25
N LYS A 177 -7.51 16.90 -0.86
CA LYS A 177 -7.74 15.46 -1.10
C LYS A 177 -6.41 14.72 -1.16
N GLY A 178 -6.33 13.62 -0.42
CA GLY A 178 -5.13 12.81 -0.35
C GLY A 178 -4.12 13.25 0.73
N GLU A 179 -4.45 14.30 1.48
CA GLU A 179 -3.68 14.74 2.64
C GLU A 179 -4.00 13.90 3.88
#